data_e6357b9d5b0dfc1e1ce6941984fbcbe1
#
_entry.id   e6357b9d5b0dfc1e1ce6941984fbcbe1
#
_cell.length_a   1.000
_cell.length_b   1.000
_cell.length_c   1.000
_cell.angle_alpha   90.00
_cell.angle_beta   90.00
_cell.angle_gamma   90.00
#
_symmetry.space_group_name_H-M   'P 1'
#
loop_
_entity.id
_entity.type
_entity.pdbx_description
1 polymer ?
#
loop_
_entity_poly.entity_id
_entity_poly.type
_entity_poly.pdbx_seq_one_letter_code
_entity_poly.pdbx_strand_id
1 'polypeptide(L)'
;MGLDADGPRAPALWQQGWYRHARRLDSPNFGQRPQAAHIDLIVIHSISLPPGQYGSAKVQELFTNTLDWQAHPYFESIRGLQVSAHFFIERTGALWQFVSCEHRAWHAGVSSYRGRSNCNDDSIGIELEGLEGSAFEPGQYESLRSLCAALLQAYPVAHLAGHEHVAPGRKQDPGEGFDWLQLRNALGLPTSCFPPMPKLP
;
A
#
# COMPACT_ATOMS: atom_id res chain seq x y z
N MET A 1 -24.52 39.50 21.77
CA MET A 1 -24.80 38.06 21.94
C MET A 1 -24.31 37.36 20.68
N GLY A 2 -23.04 36.89 20.75
CA GLY A 2 -22.43 36.07 19.66
C GLY A 2 -22.88 34.64 19.88
N LEU A 3 -23.47 34.05 18.84
CA LEU A 3 -23.78 32.63 18.83
C LEU A 3 -22.49 31.89 18.44
N ASP A 4 -21.90 31.22 19.41
CA ASP A 4 -20.82 30.23 19.19
C ASP A 4 -21.41 29.05 18.42
N ALA A 5 -21.21 29.05 17.09
CA ALA A 5 -21.56 27.93 16.19
C ALA A 5 -20.40 26.92 16.19
N ASP A 6 -20.08 26.37 17.36
CA ASP A 6 -19.14 25.23 17.45
C ASP A 6 -19.95 23.93 17.60
N GLY A 7 -20.56 23.52 16.48
CA GLY A 7 -21.07 22.16 16.36
C GLY A 7 -19.92 21.17 16.39
N PRO A 8 -20.13 19.88 16.76
CA PRO A 8 -19.07 18.90 16.87
C PRO A 8 -18.32 18.80 15.54
N ARG A 9 -17.07 19.26 15.50
CA ARG A 9 -16.17 19.14 14.35
C ARG A 9 -16.02 17.66 14.01
N ALA A 10 -16.27 17.28 12.76
CA ALA A 10 -16.02 15.93 12.32
C ALA A 10 -14.59 15.52 12.71
N PRO A 11 -14.40 14.33 13.33
CA PRO A 11 -13.08 13.92 13.77
C PRO A 11 -12.12 13.87 12.58
N ALA A 12 -10.86 14.25 12.80
CA ALA A 12 -9.82 14.30 11.77
C ALA A 12 -9.69 12.96 11.05
N LEU A 13 -9.50 12.99 9.74
CA LEU A 13 -9.34 11.81 8.89
C LEU A 13 -8.06 11.03 9.22
N TRP A 14 -7.03 11.75 9.67
CA TRP A 14 -5.71 11.23 10.04
C TRP A 14 -5.37 11.61 11.49
N GLN A 15 -4.78 10.67 12.22
CA GLN A 15 -4.23 10.91 13.55
C GLN A 15 -2.85 10.26 13.64
N GLN A 16 -1.79 11.05 13.73
CA GLN A 16 -0.40 10.55 13.79
C GLN A 16 -0.09 9.53 12.71
N GLY A 17 -0.47 9.82 11.46
CA GLY A 17 -0.27 8.92 10.32
C GLY A 17 -1.20 7.70 10.25
N TRP A 18 -2.16 7.57 11.15
CA TRP A 18 -3.18 6.52 11.12
C TRP A 18 -4.45 7.03 10.44
N TYR A 19 -4.93 6.25 9.47
CA TYR A 19 -6.14 6.53 8.70
C TYR A 19 -7.37 6.00 9.41
N ARG A 20 -8.30 6.88 9.74
CA ARG A 20 -9.46 6.54 10.57
C ARG A 20 -10.40 5.49 9.96
N HIS A 21 -10.43 5.34 8.63
CA HIS A 21 -11.29 4.36 7.94
C HIS A 21 -10.61 3.01 7.71
N ALA A 22 -9.37 2.82 8.13
CA ALA A 22 -8.70 1.54 8.11
C ALA A 22 -8.87 0.80 9.45
N ARG A 23 -8.98 -0.52 9.38
CA ARG A 23 -8.83 -1.38 10.56
C ARG A 23 -7.36 -1.39 10.94
N ARG A 24 -7.06 -1.00 12.18
CA ARG A 24 -5.67 -0.96 12.65
C ARG A 24 -5.23 -2.31 13.22
N LEU A 25 -4.04 -2.77 12.78
CA LEU A 25 -3.34 -3.93 13.34
C LEU A 25 -1.84 -3.66 13.27
N ASP A 26 -1.20 -3.36 14.40
CA ASP A 26 0.16 -2.83 14.44
C ASP A 26 1.19 -3.91 14.06
N SER A 27 2.01 -3.63 13.04
CA SER A 27 3.18 -4.45 12.66
C SER A 27 4.40 -4.02 13.45
N PRO A 28 5.26 -4.94 13.93
CA PRO A 28 6.57 -4.59 14.47
C PRO A 28 7.62 -4.29 13.39
N ASN A 29 7.31 -4.59 12.11
CA ASN A 29 8.24 -4.51 10.98
C ASN A 29 8.27 -3.10 10.36
N PHE A 30 8.80 -2.12 11.08
CA PHE A 30 8.94 -0.76 10.60
C PHE A 30 10.19 -0.09 11.17
N GLY A 31 10.55 1.09 10.65
CA GLY A 31 11.62 1.93 11.14
C GLY A 31 11.24 3.41 11.08
N GLN A 32 12.13 4.25 11.58
CA GLN A 32 11.99 5.70 11.40
C GLN A 32 12.33 6.08 9.97
N ARG A 33 11.63 7.06 9.41
CA ARG A 33 12.01 7.66 8.14
C ARG A 33 13.28 8.51 8.34
N PRO A 34 14.18 8.58 7.34
CA PRO A 34 15.26 9.56 7.36
C PRO A 34 14.72 10.99 7.55
N GLN A 35 15.45 11.82 8.27
CA GLN A 35 15.02 13.18 8.63
C GLN A 35 14.63 14.07 7.44
N ALA A 36 15.27 13.85 6.27
CA ALA A 36 15.00 14.59 5.04
C ALA A 36 14.02 13.87 4.09
N ALA A 37 13.39 12.77 4.51
CA ALA A 37 12.47 12.03 3.66
C ALA A 37 11.17 12.81 3.47
N HIS A 38 10.74 12.90 2.21
CA HIS A 38 9.44 13.43 1.83
C HIS A 38 8.61 12.27 1.28
N ILE A 39 7.41 12.08 1.80
CA ILE A 39 6.48 11.04 1.30
C ILE A 39 5.88 11.55 -0.01
N ASP A 40 6.52 11.24 -1.12
CA ASP A 40 6.11 11.69 -2.46
C ASP A 40 5.74 10.54 -3.42
N LEU A 41 5.80 9.29 -2.94
CA LEU A 41 5.53 8.10 -3.73
C LEU A 41 4.51 7.19 -3.03
N ILE A 42 3.55 6.64 -3.78
CA ILE A 42 2.75 5.48 -3.39
C ILE A 42 3.24 4.28 -4.20
N VAL A 43 3.55 3.17 -3.53
CA VAL A 43 3.90 1.90 -4.19
C VAL A 43 2.77 0.92 -4.01
N ILE A 44 2.22 0.46 -5.15
CA ILE A 44 1.18 -0.56 -5.19
C ILE A 44 1.82 -1.93 -5.34
N HIS A 45 1.35 -2.86 -4.53
CA HIS A 45 1.79 -4.25 -4.49
C HIS A 45 0.62 -5.21 -4.68
N SER A 46 0.92 -6.48 -4.87
CA SER A 46 -0.04 -7.56 -4.67
C SER A 46 0.55 -8.67 -3.82
N ILE A 47 -0.25 -9.22 -2.93
CA ILE A 47 0.13 -10.31 -2.03
C ILE A 47 -1.02 -11.28 -1.84
N SER A 48 -0.69 -12.57 -1.79
CA SER A 48 -1.59 -13.62 -1.31
C SER A 48 -0.78 -14.72 -0.62
N LEU A 49 -1.33 -15.31 0.44
CA LEU A 49 -0.63 -16.31 1.25
C LEU A 49 -1.53 -17.51 1.58
N PRO A 50 -1.20 -18.71 1.07
CA PRO A 50 -0.19 -18.99 0.03
C PRO A 50 -0.54 -18.30 -1.30
N PRO A 51 0.39 -18.20 -2.27
CA PRO A 51 0.11 -17.56 -3.56
C PRO A 51 -1.16 -18.10 -4.22
N GLY A 52 -2.07 -17.17 -4.62
CA GLY A 52 -3.35 -17.50 -5.23
C GLY A 52 -4.45 -17.96 -4.25
N GLN A 53 -4.20 -17.96 -2.94
CA GLN A 53 -5.23 -18.22 -1.91
C GLN A 53 -5.60 -16.92 -1.20
N TYR A 54 -6.90 -16.66 -1.10
CA TYR A 54 -7.45 -15.39 -0.66
C TYR A 54 -8.39 -15.55 0.54
N GLY A 55 -8.73 -14.43 1.19
CA GLY A 55 -9.73 -14.37 2.25
C GLY A 55 -9.29 -15.00 3.58
N SER A 56 -7.99 -15.20 3.76
CA SER A 56 -7.40 -15.70 5.01
C SER A 56 -6.69 -14.59 5.77
N ALA A 57 -6.41 -14.79 7.07
CA ALA A 57 -5.63 -13.85 7.87
C ALA A 57 -4.10 -14.00 7.67
N LYS A 58 -3.64 -14.76 6.67
CA LYS A 58 -2.22 -15.12 6.56
C LYS A 58 -1.32 -13.93 6.21
N VAL A 59 -1.81 -12.95 5.47
CA VAL A 59 -1.08 -11.70 5.22
C VAL A 59 -0.93 -10.89 6.51
N GLN A 60 -2.01 -10.77 7.28
CA GLN A 60 -1.98 -10.11 8.59
C GLN A 60 -1.01 -10.81 9.56
N GLU A 61 -1.04 -12.15 9.60
CA GLU A 61 -0.13 -12.96 10.40
C GLU A 61 1.34 -12.76 9.98
N LEU A 62 1.63 -12.68 8.66
CA LEU A 62 2.98 -12.39 8.18
C LEU A 62 3.45 -11.02 8.64
N PHE A 63 2.63 -9.98 8.46
CA PHE A 63 3.01 -8.60 8.80
C PHE A 63 3.15 -8.38 10.30
N THR A 64 2.55 -9.22 11.13
CA THR A 64 2.66 -9.17 12.60
C THR A 64 3.63 -10.19 13.18
N ASN A 65 4.37 -10.94 12.34
CA ASN A 65 5.32 -11.99 12.74
C ASN A 65 4.66 -13.13 13.55
N THR A 66 3.38 -13.41 13.28
CA THR A 66 2.62 -14.47 13.94
C THR A 66 2.26 -15.64 13.02
N LEU A 67 2.76 -15.62 11.76
CA LEU A 67 2.52 -16.68 10.79
C LEU A 67 3.10 -18.01 11.27
N ASP A 68 2.24 -19.04 11.30
CA ASP A 68 2.72 -20.41 11.54
C ASP A 68 3.42 -20.95 10.29
N TRP A 69 4.74 -20.99 10.36
CA TRP A 69 5.59 -21.43 9.25
C TRP A 69 5.36 -22.90 8.86
N GLN A 70 4.87 -23.74 9.78
CA GLN A 70 4.63 -25.16 9.55
C GLN A 70 3.27 -25.44 8.91
N ALA A 71 2.37 -24.47 8.89
CA ALA A 71 1.01 -24.64 8.39
C ALA A 71 0.94 -24.87 6.87
N HIS A 72 1.98 -24.52 6.10
CA HIS A 72 2.00 -24.75 4.66
C HIS A 72 3.45 -24.76 4.13
N PRO A 73 3.80 -25.61 3.13
CA PRO A 73 5.16 -25.67 2.57
C PRO A 73 5.68 -24.33 2.03
N TYR A 74 4.81 -23.49 1.47
CA TYR A 74 5.16 -22.15 1.03
C TYR A 74 5.59 -21.27 2.20
N PHE A 75 4.94 -21.36 3.35
CA PHE A 75 5.32 -20.56 4.53
C PHE A 75 6.69 -20.97 5.07
N GLU A 76 6.99 -22.26 5.00
CA GLU A 76 8.34 -22.75 5.34
C GLU A 76 9.41 -22.14 4.43
N SER A 77 9.12 -21.97 3.13
CA SER A 77 10.07 -21.40 2.16
C SER A 77 10.36 -19.90 2.41
N ILE A 78 9.48 -19.20 3.11
CA ILE A 78 9.65 -17.80 3.50
C ILE A 78 9.90 -17.61 4.99
N ARG A 79 10.26 -18.68 5.70
CA ARG A 79 10.51 -18.66 7.15
C ARG A 79 11.49 -17.56 7.53
N GLY A 80 11.10 -16.78 8.53
CA GLY A 80 11.92 -15.67 9.04
C GLY A 80 11.84 -14.38 8.23
N LEU A 81 11.04 -14.34 7.16
CA LEU A 81 10.78 -13.10 6.42
C LEU A 81 10.06 -12.09 7.32
N GLN A 82 10.66 -10.93 7.49
CA GLN A 82 10.09 -9.79 8.22
C GLN A 82 9.80 -8.66 7.25
N VAL A 83 8.54 -8.48 6.92
CA VAL A 83 8.03 -7.46 5.99
C VAL A 83 6.74 -6.85 6.53
N SER A 84 6.37 -5.71 6.00
CA SER A 84 5.09 -5.05 6.27
C SER A 84 4.71 -4.17 5.08
N ALA A 85 3.48 -3.68 5.06
CA ALA A 85 3.08 -2.53 4.28
C ALA A 85 2.39 -1.51 5.20
N HIS A 86 2.16 -0.30 4.70
CA HIS A 86 1.34 0.65 5.45
C HIS A 86 -0.10 0.18 5.43
N PHE A 87 -0.58 -0.24 4.24
CA PHE A 87 -1.97 -0.66 4.05
C PHE A 87 -2.07 -2.00 3.34
N PHE A 88 -3.17 -2.70 3.60
CA PHE A 88 -3.58 -3.90 2.89
C PHE A 88 -5.08 -3.84 2.59
N ILE A 89 -5.46 -4.14 1.35
CA ILE A 89 -6.84 -4.15 0.87
C ILE A 89 -7.20 -5.58 0.46
N GLU A 90 -8.07 -6.21 1.25
CA GLU A 90 -8.61 -7.53 0.93
C GLU A 90 -9.44 -7.50 -0.36
N ARG A 91 -9.69 -8.65 -0.97
CA ARG A 91 -10.56 -8.76 -2.16
C ARG A 91 -11.97 -8.22 -1.93
N THR A 92 -12.45 -8.25 -0.72
CA THR A 92 -13.74 -7.65 -0.31
C THR A 92 -13.74 -6.12 -0.31
N GLY A 93 -12.57 -5.49 -0.46
CA GLY A 93 -12.36 -4.06 -0.27
C GLY A 93 -12.13 -3.66 1.19
N ALA A 94 -12.11 -4.60 2.14
CA ALA A 94 -11.79 -4.27 3.53
C ALA A 94 -10.35 -3.74 3.64
N LEU A 95 -10.20 -2.59 4.32
CA LEU A 95 -8.94 -1.86 4.42
C LEU A 95 -8.33 -2.04 5.80
N TRP A 96 -7.07 -2.44 5.83
CA TRP A 96 -6.23 -2.57 7.02
C TRP A 96 -5.07 -1.59 6.98
N GLN A 97 -4.61 -1.14 8.15
CA GLN A 97 -3.37 -0.37 8.30
C GLN A 97 -2.50 -1.01 9.36
N PHE A 98 -1.21 -1.24 9.02
CA PHE A 98 -0.23 -1.93 9.87
C PHE A 98 0.86 -1.02 10.39
N VAL A 99 1.20 0.03 9.64
CA VAL A 99 2.26 0.97 9.99
C VAL A 99 1.72 2.39 9.82
N SER A 100 2.02 3.27 10.77
CA SER A 100 1.74 4.69 10.61
C SER A 100 2.46 5.25 9.38
N CYS A 101 1.80 6.09 8.59
CA CYS A 101 2.43 6.75 7.43
C CYS A 101 3.63 7.63 7.83
N GLU A 102 3.74 8.05 9.09
CA GLU A 102 4.90 8.78 9.61
C GLU A 102 6.14 7.90 9.75
N HIS A 103 5.98 6.58 9.78
CA HIS A 103 7.04 5.60 9.84
C HIS A 103 7.31 4.96 8.47
N ARG A 104 8.39 4.23 8.39
CA ARG A 104 8.90 3.53 7.22
C ARG A 104 8.51 2.06 7.31
N ALA A 105 7.49 1.61 6.59
CA ALA A 105 7.18 0.19 6.44
C ALA A 105 8.23 -0.52 5.57
N TRP A 106 8.32 -1.84 5.68
CA TRP A 106 9.30 -2.67 4.96
C TRP A 106 8.65 -3.43 3.81
N HIS A 107 8.33 -2.73 2.70
CA HIS A 107 7.57 -3.29 1.57
C HIS A 107 8.34 -3.36 0.24
N ALA A 108 9.28 -2.44 -0.02
CA ALA A 108 9.92 -2.33 -1.33
C ALA A 108 11.26 -3.07 -1.45
N GLY A 109 11.91 -3.40 -0.32
CA GLY A 109 13.23 -4.05 -0.30
C GLY A 109 14.28 -3.22 -1.04
N VAL A 110 15.18 -3.91 -1.76
CA VAL A 110 16.15 -3.24 -2.66
C VAL A 110 15.38 -2.64 -3.83
N SER A 111 15.35 -1.33 -3.90
CA SER A 111 14.48 -0.59 -4.83
C SER A 111 15.07 0.75 -5.21
N SER A 112 14.66 1.27 -6.36
CA SER A 112 15.00 2.62 -6.80
C SER A 112 13.90 3.20 -7.67
N TYR A 113 13.66 4.49 -7.55
CA TYR A 113 12.69 5.19 -8.37
C TYR A 113 13.16 6.64 -8.63
N ARG A 114 13.17 7.04 -9.91
CA ARG A 114 13.55 8.40 -10.33
C ARG A 114 14.89 8.86 -9.75
N GLY A 115 15.90 7.97 -9.75
CA GLY A 115 17.25 8.27 -9.27
C GLY A 115 17.45 8.23 -7.76
N ARG A 116 16.40 7.91 -6.98
CA ARG A 116 16.51 7.66 -5.54
C ARG A 116 16.48 6.16 -5.27
N SER A 117 17.32 5.69 -4.39
CA SER A 117 17.33 4.31 -3.87
C SER A 117 16.51 4.18 -2.60
N ASN A 118 16.17 2.92 -2.24
CA ASN A 118 15.53 2.60 -0.97
C ASN A 118 14.14 3.23 -0.81
N CYS A 119 13.23 2.91 -1.76
CA CYS A 119 11.90 3.51 -1.83
C CYS A 119 11.04 3.38 -0.56
N ASN A 120 11.41 2.50 0.39
CA ASN A 120 10.74 2.47 1.70
C ASN A 120 10.85 3.81 2.43
N ASP A 121 11.91 4.60 2.19
CA ASP A 121 12.19 5.82 2.94
C ASP A 121 11.19 6.93 2.64
N ASP A 122 10.74 7.04 1.39
CA ASP A 122 9.94 8.14 0.86
C ASP A 122 8.59 7.72 0.26
N SER A 123 8.16 6.47 0.53
CA SER A 123 6.89 5.96 0.00
C SER A 123 5.91 5.49 1.06
N ILE A 124 4.66 5.32 0.60
CA ILE A 124 3.60 4.58 1.29
C ILE A 124 3.33 3.33 0.46
N GLY A 125 3.53 2.13 1.05
CA GLY A 125 3.22 0.85 0.42
C GLY A 125 1.77 0.44 0.68
N ILE A 126 1.07 0.05 -0.38
CA ILE A 126 -0.29 -0.46 -0.35
C ILE A 126 -0.32 -1.83 -1.02
N GLU A 127 -0.65 -2.85 -0.27
CA GLU A 127 -0.84 -4.21 -0.76
C GLU A 127 -2.30 -4.45 -1.13
N LEU A 128 -2.53 -5.06 -2.28
CA LEU A 128 -3.83 -5.60 -2.68
C LEU A 128 -3.80 -7.11 -2.54
N GLU A 129 -4.83 -7.71 -1.92
CA GLU A 129 -4.95 -9.16 -1.90
C GLU A 129 -5.13 -9.68 -3.34
N GLY A 130 -4.10 -10.31 -3.87
CA GLY A 130 -4.06 -10.70 -5.27
C GLY A 130 -2.82 -11.50 -5.64
N LEU A 131 -2.72 -11.80 -6.92
CA LEU A 131 -1.57 -12.47 -7.53
C LEU A 131 -1.25 -11.77 -8.84
N GLU A 132 0.04 -11.64 -9.15
CA GLU A 132 0.51 -11.06 -10.41
C GLU A 132 -0.17 -11.73 -11.61
N GLY A 133 -0.62 -10.93 -12.59
CA GLY A 133 -1.32 -11.41 -13.78
C GLY A 133 -2.80 -11.71 -13.59
N SER A 134 -3.33 -11.64 -12.37
CA SER A 134 -4.77 -11.79 -12.08
C SER A 134 -5.43 -10.42 -11.91
N ALA A 135 -6.70 -10.32 -12.30
CA ALA A 135 -7.49 -9.11 -12.08
C ALA A 135 -7.82 -8.90 -10.60
N PHE A 136 -7.94 -7.63 -10.22
CA PHE A 136 -8.37 -7.21 -8.89
C PHE A 136 -9.87 -6.90 -8.89
N GLU A 137 -10.49 -6.97 -7.73
CA GLU A 137 -11.93 -6.80 -7.57
C GLU A 137 -12.34 -5.32 -7.60
N PRO A 138 -13.56 -5.00 -8.07
CA PRO A 138 -14.07 -3.62 -8.06
C PRO A 138 -14.04 -2.97 -6.67
N GLY A 139 -14.34 -3.73 -5.61
CA GLY A 139 -14.28 -3.23 -4.23
C GLY A 139 -12.87 -2.85 -3.78
N GLN A 140 -11.82 -3.51 -4.31
CA GLN A 140 -10.43 -3.13 -4.06
C GLN A 140 -10.10 -1.78 -4.71
N TYR A 141 -10.52 -1.55 -5.96
CA TYR A 141 -10.32 -0.26 -6.64
C TYR A 141 -11.07 0.88 -5.96
N GLU A 142 -12.26 0.65 -5.44
CA GLU A 142 -13.02 1.67 -4.70
C GLU A 142 -12.29 2.07 -3.42
N SER A 143 -11.83 1.09 -2.63
CA SER A 143 -11.06 1.34 -1.41
C SER A 143 -9.71 1.98 -1.72
N LEU A 144 -8.99 1.49 -2.75
CA LEU A 144 -7.72 2.05 -3.20
C LEU A 144 -7.86 3.51 -3.63
N ARG A 145 -8.87 3.82 -4.45
CA ARG A 145 -9.17 5.20 -4.88
C ARG A 145 -9.42 6.11 -3.68
N SER A 146 -10.24 5.66 -2.74
CA SER A 146 -10.58 6.45 -1.55
C SER A 146 -9.37 6.70 -0.66
N LEU A 147 -8.53 5.67 -0.45
CA LEU A 147 -7.28 5.77 0.30
C LEU A 147 -6.28 6.69 -0.41
N CYS A 148 -6.04 6.50 -1.72
CA CYS A 148 -5.12 7.34 -2.49
C CYS A 148 -5.55 8.81 -2.48
N ALA A 149 -6.86 9.11 -2.64
CA ALA A 149 -7.37 10.47 -2.56
C ALA A 149 -7.08 11.11 -1.17
N ALA A 150 -7.25 10.35 -0.09
CA ALA A 150 -6.94 10.83 1.26
C ALA A 150 -5.43 11.04 1.47
N LEU A 151 -4.57 10.17 0.91
CA LEU A 151 -3.12 10.30 0.97
C LEU A 151 -2.62 11.52 0.19
N LEU A 152 -3.15 11.76 -1.01
CA LEU A 152 -2.85 12.93 -1.85
C LEU A 152 -3.21 14.25 -1.17
N GLN A 153 -4.20 14.26 -0.29
CA GLN A 153 -4.57 15.44 0.50
C GLN A 153 -3.67 15.64 1.72
N ALA A 154 -3.14 14.56 2.30
CA ALA A 154 -2.39 14.59 3.54
C ALA A 154 -0.87 14.71 3.34
N TYR A 155 -0.35 14.19 2.23
CA TYR A 155 1.07 14.09 1.94
C TYR A 155 1.38 14.67 0.55
N PRO A 156 2.62 15.17 0.31
CA PRO A 156 3.04 15.74 -0.97
C PRO A 156 3.30 14.65 -2.03
N VAL A 157 2.41 13.66 -2.14
CA VAL A 157 2.54 12.55 -3.10
C VAL A 157 2.50 13.08 -4.51
N ALA A 158 3.58 12.85 -5.26
CA ALA A 158 3.74 13.25 -6.65
C ALA A 158 3.64 12.06 -7.63
N HIS A 159 3.86 10.84 -7.14
CA HIS A 159 3.94 9.65 -7.98
C HIS A 159 3.23 8.44 -7.37
N LEU A 160 2.67 7.61 -8.26
CA LEU A 160 2.19 6.27 -7.96
C LEU A 160 2.95 5.29 -8.86
N ALA A 161 3.44 4.17 -8.32
CA ALA A 161 4.16 3.15 -9.07
C ALA A 161 3.84 1.76 -8.53
N GLY A 162 4.06 0.71 -9.31
CA GLY A 162 4.04 -0.67 -8.85
C GLY A 162 5.40 -1.09 -8.27
N HIS A 163 5.42 -2.17 -7.52
CA HIS A 163 6.68 -2.76 -7.05
C HIS A 163 7.59 -3.15 -8.22
N GLU A 164 7.01 -3.65 -9.31
CA GLU A 164 7.71 -3.93 -10.58
C GLU A 164 8.46 -2.71 -11.14
N HIS A 165 7.94 -1.50 -10.93
CA HIS A 165 8.55 -0.26 -11.44
C HIS A 165 9.66 0.26 -10.53
N VAL A 166 9.61 -0.03 -9.22
CA VAL A 166 10.64 0.40 -8.26
C VAL A 166 11.71 -0.67 -8.03
N ALA A 167 11.46 -1.92 -8.46
CA ALA A 167 12.39 -3.04 -8.37
C ALA A 167 12.39 -3.89 -9.65
N PRO A 168 12.66 -3.28 -10.84
CA PRO A 168 12.55 -3.96 -12.12
C PRO A 168 13.49 -5.18 -12.19
N GLY A 169 12.98 -6.27 -12.80
CA GLY A 169 13.71 -7.54 -12.91
C GLY A 169 13.75 -8.37 -11.62
N ARG A 170 13.38 -7.81 -10.47
CA ARG A 170 13.30 -8.51 -9.18
C ARG A 170 11.86 -8.77 -8.75
N LYS A 171 10.94 -7.88 -9.10
CA LYS A 171 9.53 -7.93 -8.72
C LYS A 171 8.64 -7.71 -9.94
N GLN A 172 7.44 -8.27 -9.88
CA GLN A 172 6.45 -8.21 -10.95
C GLN A 172 5.07 -7.70 -10.46
N ASP A 173 4.91 -7.54 -9.15
CA ASP A 173 3.66 -7.09 -8.54
C ASP A 173 3.46 -5.54 -8.71
N PRO A 174 2.23 -5.05 -8.87
CA PRO A 174 0.97 -5.79 -8.92
C PRO A 174 0.72 -6.53 -10.24
N GLY A 175 1.55 -6.31 -11.30
CA GLY A 175 1.54 -7.01 -12.56
C GLY A 175 0.44 -6.55 -13.55
N GLU A 176 0.39 -7.23 -14.71
CA GLU A 176 -0.49 -6.87 -15.83
C GLU A 176 -2.00 -6.87 -15.51
N GLY A 177 -2.41 -7.60 -14.46
CA GLY A 177 -3.81 -7.63 -14.02
C GLY A 177 -4.27 -6.35 -13.32
N PHE A 178 -3.36 -5.42 -12.99
CA PHE A 178 -3.71 -4.16 -12.36
C PHE A 178 -4.01 -3.07 -13.37
N ASP A 179 -5.23 -2.52 -13.31
CA ASP A 179 -5.69 -1.45 -14.23
C ASP A 179 -5.24 -0.06 -13.76
N TRP A 180 -4.05 0.33 -14.19
CA TRP A 180 -3.50 1.66 -13.95
C TRP A 180 -4.34 2.79 -14.56
N LEU A 181 -5.02 2.53 -15.71
CA LEU A 181 -5.86 3.52 -16.37
C LEU A 181 -7.11 3.81 -15.55
N GLN A 182 -7.74 2.74 -15.02
CA GLN A 182 -8.87 2.88 -14.11
C GLN A 182 -8.51 3.72 -12.88
N LEU A 183 -7.40 3.42 -12.21
CA LEU A 183 -6.95 4.17 -11.03
C LEU A 183 -6.65 5.64 -11.38
N ARG A 184 -5.93 5.89 -12.47
CA ARG A 184 -5.60 7.24 -12.93
C ARG A 184 -6.86 8.07 -13.18
N ASN A 185 -7.82 7.52 -13.93
CA ASN A 185 -9.05 8.20 -14.27
C ASN A 185 -9.90 8.48 -13.02
N ALA A 186 -9.98 7.52 -12.10
CA ALA A 186 -10.71 7.67 -10.84
C ALA A 186 -10.11 8.72 -9.89
N LEU A 187 -8.79 8.97 -9.98
CA LEU A 187 -8.10 10.01 -9.19
C LEU A 187 -8.01 11.36 -9.90
N GLY A 188 -8.29 11.41 -11.21
CA GLY A 188 -8.16 12.64 -12.02
C GLY A 188 -6.72 13.14 -12.15
N LEU A 189 -5.72 12.25 -12.02
CA LEU A 189 -4.30 12.62 -12.03
C LEU A 189 -3.71 12.62 -13.45
N PRO A 190 -2.73 13.48 -13.73
CA PRO A 190 -2.02 13.49 -15.01
C PRO A 190 -1.16 12.23 -15.18
N THR A 191 -0.90 11.85 -16.43
CA THR A 191 -0.08 10.67 -16.77
C THR A 191 1.32 10.72 -16.17
N SER A 192 1.88 11.91 -15.97
CA SER A 192 3.21 12.11 -15.38
C SER A 192 3.36 11.62 -13.93
N CYS A 193 2.23 11.43 -13.23
CA CYS A 193 2.22 10.86 -11.88
C CYS A 193 2.40 9.34 -11.86
N PHE A 194 2.31 8.68 -13.03
CA PHE A 194 2.33 7.22 -13.17
C PHE A 194 3.57 6.74 -13.93
N PRO A 195 3.98 5.47 -13.81
CA PRO A 195 4.98 4.89 -14.68
C PRO A 195 4.49 4.90 -16.14
N PRO A 196 5.38 4.69 -17.12
CA PRO A 196 4.97 4.55 -18.51
C PRO A 196 3.91 3.46 -18.62
N MET A 197 2.71 3.83 -19.02
CA MET A 197 1.64 2.86 -19.25
C MET A 197 1.83 2.20 -20.61
N PRO A 198 1.44 0.92 -20.77
CA PRO A 198 1.37 0.30 -22.08
C PRO A 198 0.55 1.19 -23.01
N LYS A 199 1.03 1.41 -24.22
CA LYS A 199 0.24 2.09 -25.25
C LYS A 199 -0.99 1.21 -25.48
N LEU A 200 -2.17 1.81 -25.35
CA LEU A 200 -3.40 1.15 -25.79
C LEU A 200 -3.24 0.78 -27.27
N PRO A 201 -3.67 -0.42 -27.68
CA PRO A 201 -3.62 -0.88 -29.06
C PRO A 201 -4.47 0.00 -29.97
#